data_ac62a9a782064ad9a183598aec9a54c5
#
_entry.id   ac62a9a782064ad9a183598aec9a54c5
#
_cell.length_a   1.000
_cell.length_b   1.000
_cell.length_c   1.000
_cell.angle_alpha   90.00
_cell.angle_beta   90.00
_cell.angle_gamma   90.00
#
_symmetry.space_group_name_H-M   'P 1'
#
loop_
_entity.id
_entity.type
_entity.pdbx_description
1 polymer ?
#
loop_
_entity_poly.entity_id
_entity_poly.type
_entity_poly.pdbx_seq_one_letter_code
_entity_poly.pdbx_strand_id
1 'polypeptide(L)'
;GSHVLERFFNEVMEDVEDPQTGVSVQERRRANLRINGRSEKIRNEAKNRSDLRISPLGSGSDYTPFLQHLGIASANMGFSGHSGGGSYHTMYDTYEHYTKWIDPGLVYGRTLAQFAGRATLRLANAPRLPFDFQGFTDNVTGYIEEIEALADGMRDKTATDNQDIRAGVYGIILDPTKSFGPPLPKPEVPHFNFAPLKNALARLKDSADAYQTLATSGAPASAHHNYLLYTSERELIREEGLTGRPWYKHHIYAPGFYTGYGVKTIPGVREAIEQRQFDQVAGQIEIAAEVLTSLTFRLDELVER
;
A
#
# COMPACT_ATOMS: atom_id res chain seq x y z
N GLY A 1 -6.46 1.05 0.52
CA GLY A 1 -6.71 2.29 1.29
C GLY A 1 -5.53 2.70 2.14
N SER A 2 -5.64 3.86 2.76
CA SER A 2 -4.69 4.31 3.79
C SER A 2 -4.68 3.31 4.95
N HIS A 3 -3.50 2.87 5.36
CA HIS A 3 -3.37 1.76 6.32
C HIS A 3 -3.88 2.07 7.72
N VAL A 4 -3.97 3.34 8.09
CA VAL A 4 -4.60 3.77 9.34
C VAL A 4 -6.09 3.39 9.43
N LEU A 5 -6.72 3.05 8.30
CA LEU A 5 -8.13 2.63 8.20
C LEU A 5 -8.29 1.10 8.09
N GLU A 6 -7.21 0.31 8.18
CA GLU A 6 -7.26 -1.14 7.96
C GLU A 6 -8.21 -1.85 8.94
N ARG A 7 -8.03 -1.64 10.25
CA ARG A 7 -8.91 -2.20 11.28
C ARG A 7 -10.36 -1.75 11.11
N PHE A 8 -10.56 -0.45 10.91
CA PHE A 8 -11.89 0.11 10.72
C PHE A 8 -12.67 -0.55 9.56
N PHE A 9 -12.01 -0.76 8.41
CA PHE A 9 -12.67 -1.43 7.29
C PHE A 9 -12.90 -2.92 7.54
N ASN A 10 -12.04 -3.60 8.30
CA ASN A 10 -12.30 -4.97 8.72
C ASN A 10 -13.57 -5.05 9.56
N GLU A 11 -13.73 -4.18 10.56
CA GLU A 11 -14.94 -4.11 11.41
C GLU A 11 -16.19 -3.80 10.58
N VAL A 12 -16.13 -2.88 9.60
CA VAL A 12 -17.27 -2.60 8.73
C VAL A 12 -17.61 -3.79 7.85
N MET A 13 -16.59 -4.53 7.35
CA MET A 13 -16.81 -5.74 6.54
C MET A 13 -17.43 -6.89 7.33
N GLU A 14 -17.20 -6.96 8.64
CA GLU A 14 -17.84 -7.95 9.52
C GLU A 14 -19.34 -7.73 9.65
N ASP A 15 -19.79 -6.49 9.59
CA ASP A 15 -21.21 -6.12 9.74
C ASP A 15 -22.01 -6.15 8.43
N VAL A 16 -21.37 -6.45 7.31
CA VAL A 16 -22.04 -6.49 6.00
C VAL A 16 -22.10 -7.94 5.53
N GLU A 17 -23.31 -8.44 5.29
CA GLU A 17 -23.53 -9.79 4.77
C GLU A 17 -23.18 -9.88 3.29
N ASP A 18 -22.45 -10.92 2.91
CA ASP A 18 -22.21 -11.29 1.52
C ASP A 18 -23.47 -11.94 0.93
N PRO A 19 -24.04 -11.40 -0.16
CA PRO A 19 -25.35 -11.81 -0.67
C PRO A 19 -25.38 -13.19 -1.31
N GLN A 20 -24.24 -13.81 -1.62
CA GLN A 20 -24.18 -15.16 -2.20
C GLN A 20 -24.00 -16.23 -1.13
N THR A 21 -23.33 -15.94 -0.03
CA THR A 21 -22.91 -16.94 0.95
C THR A 21 -23.60 -16.80 2.29
N GLY A 22 -24.14 -15.62 2.61
CA GLY A 22 -24.77 -15.33 3.89
C GLY A 22 -23.80 -15.15 5.05
N VAL A 23 -22.48 -15.32 4.83
CA VAL A 23 -21.46 -14.96 5.82
C VAL A 23 -21.08 -13.49 5.67
N SER A 24 -20.28 -12.93 6.59
CA SER A 24 -19.82 -11.56 6.44
C SER A 24 -18.89 -11.39 5.23
N VAL A 25 -18.86 -10.18 4.67
CA VAL A 25 -17.90 -9.82 3.60
C VAL A 25 -16.46 -10.07 4.06
N GLN A 26 -16.16 -9.82 5.32
CA GLN A 26 -14.85 -10.06 5.90
C GLN A 26 -14.49 -11.54 5.90
N GLU A 27 -15.41 -12.39 6.35
CA GLU A 27 -15.20 -13.83 6.39
C GLU A 27 -15.03 -14.44 4.99
N ARG A 28 -15.88 -14.01 4.03
CA ARG A 28 -15.73 -14.45 2.64
C ARG A 28 -14.40 -14.02 2.04
N ARG A 29 -13.97 -12.77 2.26
CA ARG A 29 -12.67 -12.27 1.81
C ARG A 29 -11.53 -13.06 2.43
N ARG A 30 -11.60 -13.34 3.74
CA ARG A 30 -10.62 -14.17 4.46
C ARG A 30 -10.52 -15.56 3.87
N ALA A 31 -11.63 -16.22 3.64
CA ALA A 31 -11.69 -17.55 3.04
C ALA A 31 -11.04 -17.54 1.63
N ASN A 32 -11.39 -16.54 0.81
CA ASN A 32 -10.81 -16.39 -0.52
C ASN A 32 -9.29 -16.17 -0.48
N LEU A 33 -8.78 -15.30 0.41
CA LEU A 33 -7.33 -15.06 0.55
C LEU A 33 -6.58 -16.29 1.06
N ARG A 34 -7.20 -17.10 1.94
CA ARG A 34 -6.61 -18.36 2.44
C ARG A 34 -6.43 -19.40 1.34
N ILE A 35 -7.33 -19.45 0.39
CA ILE A 35 -7.31 -20.44 -0.71
C ILE A 35 -6.57 -19.92 -1.93
N ASN A 36 -6.90 -18.70 -2.38
CA ASN A 36 -6.48 -18.14 -3.66
C ASN A 36 -5.40 -17.05 -3.52
N GLY A 37 -4.91 -16.76 -2.31
CA GLY A 37 -3.85 -15.77 -2.09
C GLY A 37 -2.60 -16.09 -2.94
N ARG A 38 -2.09 -15.08 -3.64
CA ARG A 38 -1.01 -15.22 -4.64
C ARG A 38 0.32 -15.71 -4.06
N SER A 39 0.54 -15.57 -2.76
CA SER A 39 1.75 -16.02 -2.08
C SER A 39 1.40 -16.76 -0.78
N GLU A 40 2.34 -17.57 -0.29
CA GLU A 40 2.21 -18.24 1.00
C GLU A 40 2.09 -17.21 2.14
N LYS A 41 2.82 -16.10 2.08
CA LYS A 41 2.71 -14.98 3.03
C LYS A 41 1.26 -14.48 3.15
N ILE A 42 0.60 -14.19 2.01
CA ILE A 42 -0.80 -13.72 2.01
C ILE A 42 -1.75 -14.76 2.59
N ARG A 43 -1.58 -16.04 2.24
CA ARG A 43 -2.42 -17.13 2.75
C ARG A 43 -2.25 -17.32 4.27
N ASN A 44 -1.02 -17.23 4.76
CA ASN A 44 -0.70 -17.32 6.19
C ASN A 44 -1.20 -16.10 6.97
N GLU A 45 -1.06 -14.90 6.44
CA GLU A 45 -1.63 -13.69 7.05
C GLU A 45 -3.16 -13.78 7.15
N ALA A 46 -3.85 -14.19 6.10
CA ALA A 46 -5.30 -14.38 6.12
C ALA A 46 -5.77 -15.45 7.12
N LYS A 47 -4.90 -16.41 7.47
CA LYS A 47 -5.16 -17.43 8.48
C LYS A 47 -4.96 -16.93 9.91
N ASN A 48 -3.90 -16.12 10.14
CA ASN A 48 -3.37 -15.88 11.47
C ASN A 48 -3.63 -14.46 11.99
N ARG A 49 -3.91 -13.48 11.12
CA ARG A 49 -4.19 -12.09 11.55
C ARG A 49 -5.68 -11.91 11.89
N SER A 50 -5.96 -11.08 12.90
CA SER A 50 -7.32 -10.61 13.18
C SER A 50 -7.85 -9.79 12.00
N ASP A 51 -7.11 -8.77 11.61
CA ASP A 51 -7.46 -7.86 10.53
C ASP A 51 -6.80 -8.27 9.22
N LEU A 52 -7.60 -8.33 8.15
CA LEU A 52 -7.08 -8.55 6.79
C LEU A 52 -6.40 -7.29 6.29
N ARG A 53 -5.24 -7.43 5.67
CA ARG A 53 -4.56 -6.29 5.06
C ARG A 53 -5.40 -5.69 3.94
N ILE A 54 -5.41 -4.37 3.90
CA ILE A 54 -5.87 -3.60 2.75
C ILE A 54 -4.67 -3.20 1.89
N SER A 55 -4.85 -3.25 0.57
CA SER A 55 -3.77 -2.89 -0.35
C SER A 55 -3.51 -1.39 -0.34
N PRO A 56 -2.25 -0.94 -0.44
CA PRO A 56 -1.94 0.47 -0.65
C PRO A 56 -2.48 0.95 -2.00
N LEU A 57 -2.72 2.24 -2.13
CA LEU A 57 -3.28 2.85 -3.32
C LEU A 57 -2.19 3.52 -4.18
N GLY A 58 -2.21 3.24 -5.48
CA GLY A 58 -1.42 3.95 -6.48
C GLY A 58 -2.16 5.16 -7.03
N SER A 59 -2.70 5.04 -8.25
CA SER A 59 -3.54 6.06 -8.89
C SER A 59 -4.62 5.41 -9.76
N GLY A 60 -5.34 6.22 -10.55
CA GLY A 60 -6.31 5.73 -11.53
C GLY A 60 -7.77 5.79 -11.06
N SER A 61 -8.05 6.45 -9.93
CA SER A 61 -9.41 6.72 -9.46
C SER A 61 -9.45 8.02 -8.66
N ASP A 62 -10.63 8.45 -8.26
CA ASP A 62 -10.92 9.76 -7.65
C ASP A 62 -10.18 10.01 -6.32
N TYR A 63 -9.75 8.96 -5.62
CA TYR A 63 -8.92 9.11 -4.42
C TYR A 63 -7.54 9.73 -4.70
N THR A 64 -7.07 9.71 -5.95
CA THR A 64 -5.69 10.10 -6.30
C THR A 64 -5.33 11.52 -5.85
N PRO A 65 -6.09 12.59 -6.15
CA PRO A 65 -5.75 13.93 -5.68
C PRO A 65 -5.83 14.06 -4.16
N PHE A 66 -6.76 13.38 -3.51
CA PHE A 66 -6.91 13.43 -2.06
C PHE A 66 -5.72 12.79 -1.34
N LEU A 67 -5.38 11.57 -1.69
CA LEU A 67 -4.29 10.84 -1.05
C LEU A 67 -2.92 11.35 -1.49
N GLN A 68 -2.68 11.37 -2.81
CA GLN A 68 -1.35 11.54 -3.38
C GLN A 68 -0.86 12.99 -3.36
N HIS A 69 -1.78 13.97 -3.35
CA HIS A 69 -1.43 15.38 -3.39
C HIS A 69 -1.76 16.13 -2.10
N LEU A 70 -2.93 15.86 -1.51
CA LEU A 70 -3.41 16.57 -0.33
C LEU A 70 -3.12 15.86 1.00
N GLY A 71 -2.65 14.60 0.99
CA GLY A 71 -2.42 13.82 2.20
C GLY A 71 -3.68 13.60 3.02
N ILE A 72 -4.75 13.20 2.36
CA ILE A 72 -6.03 12.87 3.01
C ILE A 72 -6.19 11.34 2.96
N ALA A 73 -6.36 10.73 4.14
CA ALA A 73 -6.61 9.30 4.25
C ALA A 73 -7.79 8.88 3.37
N SER A 74 -7.56 7.94 2.49
CA SER A 74 -8.50 7.58 1.42
C SER A 74 -8.66 6.07 1.29
N ALA A 75 -9.80 5.64 0.73
CA ALA A 75 -10.04 4.26 0.39
C ALA A 75 -10.69 4.12 -0.99
N ASN A 76 -10.40 3.01 -1.65
CA ASN A 76 -11.09 2.56 -2.86
C ASN A 76 -11.76 1.22 -2.56
N MET A 77 -13.08 1.18 -2.65
CA MET A 77 -13.91 0.05 -2.25
C MET A 77 -14.65 -0.52 -3.46
N GLY A 78 -14.68 -1.84 -3.57
CA GLY A 78 -15.40 -2.49 -4.66
C GLY A 78 -15.48 -4.00 -4.49
N PHE A 79 -16.36 -4.58 -5.26
CA PHE A 79 -16.42 -6.02 -5.49
C PHE A 79 -15.94 -6.32 -6.91
N SER A 80 -15.30 -7.45 -7.09
CA SER A 80 -14.88 -7.94 -8.41
C SER A 80 -15.39 -9.35 -8.64
N GLY A 81 -15.73 -9.68 -9.89
CA GLY A 81 -16.11 -11.03 -10.29
C GLY A 81 -14.93 -12.00 -10.41
N HIS A 82 -15.25 -13.25 -10.72
CA HIS A 82 -14.25 -14.31 -10.92
C HIS A 82 -13.47 -14.15 -12.23
N SER A 83 -14.02 -13.47 -13.22
CA SER A 83 -13.38 -13.22 -14.53
C SER A 83 -13.14 -11.73 -14.74
N GLY A 84 -12.11 -11.40 -15.51
CA GLY A 84 -11.79 -10.01 -15.86
C GLY A 84 -12.79 -9.33 -16.80
N GLY A 85 -13.81 -10.04 -17.29
CA GLY A 85 -14.93 -9.53 -18.07
C GLY A 85 -14.61 -8.89 -19.43
N GLY A 86 -13.50 -8.18 -19.55
CA GLY A 86 -13.05 -7.56 -20.79
C GLY A 86 -13.87 -6.35 -21.27
N SER A 87 -14.87 -5.90 -20.50
CA SER A 87 -15.74 -4.77 -20.86
C SER A 87 -15.16 -3.42 -20.47
N TYR A 88 -14.26 -3.37 -19.48
CA TYR A 88 -13.68 -2.14 -18.96
C TYR A 88 -13.06 -1.27 -20.07
N HIS A 89 -13.45 0.01 -20.10
CA HIS A 89 -13.03 0.99 -21.11
C HIS A 89 -13.36 0.62 -22.56
N THR A 90 -14.41 -0.17 -22.79
CA THR A 90 -14.92 -0.48 -24.12
C THR A 90 -16.36 0.02 -24.28
N MET A 91 -16.85 0.02 -25.53
CA MET A 91 -18.23 0.35 -25.81
C MET A 91 -19.24 -0.68 -25.25
N TYR A 92 -18.79 -1.80 -24.77
CA TYR A 92 -19.61 -2.83 -24.12
C TYR A 92 -19.76 -2.60 -22.62
N ASP A 93 -19.06 -1.62 -22.01
CA ASP A 93 -19.20 -1.24 -20.62
C ASP A 93 -20.45 -0.36 -20.44
N THR A 94 -21.59 -1.01 -20.48
CA THR A 94 -22.91 -0.39 -20.45
C THR A 94 -23.72 -0.85 -19.23
N TYR A 95 -24.71 -0.06 -18.82
CA TYR A 95 -25.64 -0.42 -17.76
C TYR A 95 -26.34 -1.76 -18.06
N GLU A 96 -26.77 -1.99 -19.32
CA GLU A 96 -27.41 -3.24 -19.71
C GLU A 96 -26.49 -4.44 -19.55
N HIS A 97 -25.21 -4.32 -20.00
CA HIS A 97 -24.21 -5.36 -19.80
C HIS A 97 -23.98 -5.64 -18.32
N TYR A 98 -23.83 -4.59 -17.53
CA TYR A 98 -23.61 -4.71 -16.08
C TYR A 98 -24.76 -5.43 -15.39
N THR A 99 -26.01 -4.98 -15.60
CA THR A 99 -27.19 -5.53 -14.91
C THR A 99 -27.60 -6.92 -15.39
N LYS A 100 -27.24 -7.29 -16.61
CA LYS A 100 -27.56 -8.60 -17.17
C LYS A 100 -26.54 -9.68 -16.87
N TRP A 101 -25.25 -9.31 -16.88
CA TRP A 101 -24.16 -10.30 -16.89
C TRP A 101 -23.20 -10.16 -15.71
N ILE A 102 -22.98 -8.96 -15.19
CA ILE A 102 -21.99 -8.73 -14.13
C ILE A 102 -22.65 -8.79 -12.75
N ASP A 103 -23.72 -8.00 -12.53
CA ASP A 103 -24.44 -7.96 -11.25
C ASP A 103 -25.96 -7.98 -11.47
N PRO A 104 -26.53 -9.12 -11.91
CA PRO A 104 -27.97 -9.26 -12.08
C PRO A 104 -28.73 -8.96 -10.79
N GLY A 105 -29.68 -8.01 -10.88
CA GLY A 105 -30.45 -7.54 -9.74
C GLY A 105 -29.71 -6.56 -8.84
N LEU A 106 -28.52 -6.08 -9.22
CA LEU A 106 -27.70 -5.10 -8.49
C LEU A 106 -27.40 -5.54 -7.04
N VAL A 107 -27.18 -6.83 -6.86
CA VAL A 107 -27.05 -7.44 -5.51
C VAL A 107 -25.76 -6.96 -4.84
N TYR A 108 -24.64 -6.99 -5.55
CA TYR A 108 -23.37 -6.48 -5.06
C TYR A 108 -23.28 -4.96 -5.06
N GLY A 109 -23.94 -4.28 -6.02
CA GLY A 109 -24.07 -2.83 -5.99
C GLY A 109 -24.77 -2.35 -4.71
N ARG A 110 -25.84 -3.03 -4.29
CA ARG A 110 -26.51 -2.77 -3.01
C ARG A 110 -25.62 -3.05 -1.81
N THR A 111 -24.89 -4.17 -1.82
CA THR A 111 -23.96 -4.53 -0.75
C THR A 111 -22.84 -3.51 -0.62
N LEU A 112 -22.29 -3.02 -1.75
CA LEU A 112 -21.31 -1.95 -1.76
C LEU A 112 -21.86 -0.65 -1.17
N ALA A 113 -23.09 -0.27 -1.54
CA ALA A 113 -23.76 0.89 -0.96
C ALA A 113 -23.97 0.76 0.55
N GLN A 114 -24.32 -0.42 1.04
CA GLN A 114 -24.42 -0.70 2.49
C GLN A 114 -23.06 -0.58 3.18
N PHE A 115 -22.01 -1.15 2.59
CA PHE A 115 -20.66 -1.06 3.12
C PHE A 115 -20.16 0.39 3.20
N ALA A 116 -20.25 1.12 2.08
CA ALA A 116 -19.83 2.52 2.02
C ALA A 116 -20.66 3.43 2.94
N GLY A 117 -21.98 3.23 2.98
CA GLY A 117 -22.88 3.98 3.86
C GLY A 117 -22.57 3.74 5.35
N ARG A 118 -22.35 2.48 5.76
CA ARG A 118 -21.96 2.16 7.14
C ARG A 118 -20.60 2.80 7.50
N ALA A 119 -19.60 2.69 6.61
CA ALA A 119 -18.29 3.30 6.82
C ALA A 119 -18.42 4.83 6.99
N THR A 120 -19.15 5.49 6.10
CA THR A 120 -19.37 6.94 6.17
C THR A 120 -20.08 7.36 7.47
N LEU A 121 -21.17 6.68 7.82
CA LEU A 121 -21.93 7.01 9.04
C LEU A 121 -21.10 6.76 10.31
N ARG A 122 -20.33 5.68 10.37
CA ARG A 122 -19.45 5.40 11.52
C ARG A 122 -18.36 6.46 11.66
N LEU A 123 -17.69 6.85 10.56
CA LEU A 123 -16.68 7.91 10.59
C LEU A 123 -17.30 9.26 10.99
N ALA A 124 -18.45 9.63 10.40
CA ALA A 124 -19.11 10.89 10.67
C ALA A 124 -19.61 11.04 12.13
N ASN A 125 -20.01 9.92 12.75
CA ASN A 125 -20.54 9.90 14.11
C ASN A 125 -19.52 9.44 15.17
N ALA A 126 -18.28 9.14 14.76
CA ALA A 126 -17.26 8.66 15.69
C ALA A 126 -16.87 9.75 16.69
N PRO A 127 -17.02 9.54 18.01
CA PRO A 127 -16.53 10.49 19.01
C PRO A 127 -15.01 10.63 18.96
N ARG A 128 -14.31 9.53 18.62
CA ARG A 128 -12.88 9.47 18.25
C ARG A 128 -12.79 8.77 16.89
N LEU A 129 -12.08 9.36 15.96
CA LEU A 129 -11.84 8.72 14.65
C LEU A 129 -11.08 7.40 14.83
N PRO A 130 -11.53 6.31 14.18
CA PRO A 130 -11.00 4.96 14.37
C PRO A 130 -9.71 4.71 13.57
N PHE A 131 -8.70 5.55 13.78
CA PHE A 131 -7.40 5.41 13.11
C PHE A 131 -6.51 4.45 13.90
N ASP A 132 -5.92 3.47 13.19
CA ASP A 132 -5.02 2.44 13.73
C ASP A 132 -3.59 2.64 13.21
N PHE A 133 -2.74 3.21 14.04
CA PHE A 133 -1.35 3.43 13.66
C PHE A 133 -0.47 2.19 13.88
N GLN A 134 -0.88 1.22 14.70
CA GLN A 134 -0.19 -0.08 14.80
C GLN A 134 -0.29 -0.84 13.49
N GLY A 135 -1.48 -0.91 12.88
CA GLY A 135 -1.67 -1.49 11.55
C GLY A 135 -0.85 -0.77 10.48
N PHE A 136 -0.76 0.58 10.54
CA PHE A 136 0.09 1.35 9.65
C PHE A 136 1.57 0.97 9.79
N THR A 137 2.13 0.97 11.00
CA THR A 137 3.56 0.65 11.24
C THR A 137 3.90 -0.79 10.87
N ASP A 138 2.97 -1.72 11.05
CA ASP A 138 3.12 -3.12 10.64
C ASP A 138 3.20 -3.27 9.11
N ASN A 139 2.38 -2.52 8.36
CA ASN A 139 2.48 -2.48 6.90
C ASN A 139 3.81 -1.87 6.43
N VAL A 140 4.24 -0.74 7.01
CA VAL A 140 5.51 -0.08 6.66
C VAL A 140 6.71 -0.97 6.98
N THR A 141 6.66 -1.75 8.07
CA THR A 141 7.68 -2.78 8.37
C THR A 141 7.85 -3.73 7.20
N GLY A 142 6.75 -4.30 6.71
CA GLY A 142 6.79 -5.20 5.57
C GLY A 142 7.35 -4.55 4.30
N TYR A 143 7.10 -3.26 4.08
CA TYR A 143 7.63 -2.52 2.92
C TYR A 143 9.14 -2.33 2.98
N ILE A 144 9.69 -2.04 4.16
CA ILE A 144 11.13 -1.92 4.35
C ILE A 144 11.81 -3.29 4.12
N GLU A 145 11.26 -4.36 4.69
CA GLU A 145 11.75 -5.72 4.49
C GLU A 145 11.74 -6.12 2.99
N GLU A 146 10.69 -5.77 2.27
CA GLU A 146 10.59 -6.01 0.83
C GLU A 146 11.63 -5.24 0.02
N ILE A 147 11.96 -4.01 0.41
CA ILE A 147 12.99 -3.19 -0.27
C ILE A 147 14.39 -3.72 0.05
N GLU A 148 14.66 -4.13 1.28
CA GLU A 148 15.92 -4.79 1.63
C GLU A 148 16.12 -6.07 0.80
N ALA A 149 15.10 -6.94 0.76
CA ALA A 149 15.13 -8.15 -0.03
C ALA A 149 15.28 -7.88 -1.55
N LEU A 150 14.64 -6.81 -2.06
CA LEU A 150 14.81 -6.37 -3.44
C LEU A 150 16.27 -6.00 -3.74
N ALA A 151 16.91 -5.20 -2.87
CA ALA A 151 18.30 -4.79 -3.03
C ALA A 151 19.24 -5.99 -3.02
N ASP A 152 19.05 -6.92 -2.09
CA ASP A 152 19.84 -8.15 -1.98
C ASP A 152 19.64 -9.04 -3.22
N GLY A 153 18.40 -9.30 -3.62
CA GLY A 153 18.09 -10.09 -4.81
C GLY A 153 18.65 -9.46 -6.10
N MET A 154 18.63 -8.12 -6.22
CA MET A 154 19.24 -7.44 -7.36
C MET A 154 20.78 -7.57 -7.35
N ARG A 155 21.41 -7.58 -6.18
CA ARG A 155 22.85 -7.78 -6.03
C ARG A 155 23.25 -9.17 -6.48
N ASP A 156 22.61 -10.19 -5.93
CA ASP A 156 22.89 -11.59 -6.25
C ASP A 156 22.65 -11.87 -7.75
N LYS A 157 21.52 -11.39 -8.27
CA LYS A 157 21.23 -11.53 -9.70
C LYS A 157 22.26 -10.82 -10.58
N THR A 158 22.68 -9.61 -10.22
CA THR A 158 23.67 -8.85 -10.99
C THR A 158 25.03 -9.55 -10.98
N ALA A 159 25.45 -10.09 -9.82
CA ALA A 159 26.68 -10.84 -9.70
C ALA A 159 26.67 -12.09 -10.60
N THR A 160 25.57 -12.87 -10.53
CA THR A 160 25.39 -14.07 -11.35
C THR A 160 25.36 -13.75 -12.84
N ASP A 161 24.53 -12.79 -13.27
CA ASP A 161 24.42 -12.36 -14.67
C ASP A 161 25.80 -11.91 -15.21
N ASN A 162 26.56 -11.13 -14.45
CA ASN A 162 27.89 -10.66 -14.84
C ASN A 162 28.92 -11.80 -14.90
N GLN A 163 28.80 -12.79 -14.03
CA GLN A 163 29.65 -13.99 -14.08
C GLN A 163 29.39 -14.79 -15.38
N ASP A 164 28.13 -15.02 -15.72
CA ASP A 164 27.72 -15.75 -16.93
C ASP A 164 28.13 -15.01 -18.21
N ILE A 165 28.05 -13.67 -18.21
CA ILE A 165 28.54 -12.84 -19.33
C ILE A 165 30.05 -13.02 -19.49
N ARG A 166 30.84 -12.94 -18.40
CA ARG A 166 32.31 -13.10 -18.45
C ARG A 166 32.70 -14.51 -18.86
N ALA A 167 31.95 -15.53 -18.47
CA ALA A 167 32.17 -16.93 -18.84
C ALA A 167 31.75 -17.25 -20.29
N GLY A 168 31.15 -16.30 -21.01
CA GLY A 168 30.73 -16.50 -22.38
C GLY A 168 29.48 -17.37 -22.57
N VAL A 169 28.75 -17.67 -21.47
CA VAL A 169 27.56 -18.55 -21.49
C VAL A 169 26.51 -18.03 -22.47
N TYR A 170 26.32 -16.72 -22.52
CA TYR A 170 25.38 -16.10 -23.46
C TYR A 170 25.73 -16.35 -24.94
N GLY A 171 27.04 -16.44 -25.26
CA GLY A 171 27.49 -16.72 -26.61
C GLY A 171 27.11 -18.13 -27.09
N ILE A 172 26.93 -19.08 -26.19
CA ILE A 172 26.59 -20.47 -26.51
C ILE A 172 25.11 -20.59 -26.96
N ILE A 173 24.23 -19.75 -26.38
CA ILE A 173 22.78 -19.79 -26.67
C ILE A 173 22.33 -18.78 -27.74
N LEU A 174 23.25 -17.93 -28.22
CA LEU A 174 22.90 -16.96 -29.29
C LEU A 174 22.56 -17.65 -30.59
N ASP A 175 21.44 -17.24 -31.16
CA ASP A 175 21.07 -17.66 -32.52
C ASP A 175 21.96 -16.91 -33.54
N PRO A 176 22.80 -17.61 -34.30
CA PRO A 176 23.71 -16.97 -35.25
C PRO A 176 22.98 -16.25 -36.41
N THR A 177 21.68 -16.49 -36.58
CA THR A 177 20.84 -15.77 -37.55
C THR A 177 20.29 -14.44 -37.04
N LYS A 178 20.50 -14.11 -35.77
CA LYS A 178 20.03 -12.87 -35.12
C LYS A 178 21.19 -11.90 -34.93
N SER A 179 20.93 -10.62 -35.10
CA SER A 179 21.90 -9.54 -34.90
C SER A 179 22.06 -9.10 -33.40
N PHE A 180 21.69 -9.96 -32.45
CA PHE A 180 21.82 -9.67 -31.01
C PHE A 180 23.17 -10.22 -30.50
N GLY A 181 23.92 -9.37 -29.82
CA GLY A 181 25.10 -9.77 -29.06
C GLY A 181 24.75 -10.13 -27.60
N PRO A 182 25.72 -10.69 -26.85
CA PRO A 182 25.56 -10.87 -25.40
C PRO A 182 25.27 -9.53 -24.71
N PRO A 183 24.51 -9.53 -23.61
CA PRO A 183 24.33 -8.31 -22.82
C PRO A 183 25.66 -7.83 -22.24
N LEU A 184 25.77 -6.53 -22.00
CA LEU A 184 26.94 -5.98 -21.32
C LEU A 184 26.82 -6.19 -19.79
N PRO A 185 27.94 -6.38 -19.07
CA PRO A 185 27.95 -6.43 -17.62
C PRO A 185 27.35 -5.15 -17.04
N LYS A 186 26.53 -5.30 -16.01
CA LYS A 186 25.93 -4.18 -15.28
C LYS A 186 26.79 -3.77 -14.10
N PRO A 187 26.76 -2.48 -13.68
CA PRO A 187 27.37 -2.06 -12.42
C PRO A 187 26.89 -2.91 -11.25
N GLU A 188 27.78 -3.21 -10.32
CA GLU A 188 27.41 -3.92 -9.09
C GLU A 188 26.42 -3.11 -8.26
N VAL A 189 25.55 -3.79 -7.52
CA VAL A 189 24.59 -3.15 -6.63
C VAL A 189 25.27 -2.96 -5.27
N PRO A 190 25.44 -1.73 -4.79
CA PRO A 190 26.09 -1.48 -3.50
C PRO A 190 25.21 -1.93 -2.32
N HIS A 191 25.82 -2.00 -1.13
CA HIS A 191 25.08 -2.13 0.12
C HIS A 191 24.52 -0.77 0.53
N PHE A 192 23.26 -0.75 0.92
CA PHE A 192 22.58 0.45 1.37
C PHE A 192 22.38 0.43 2.89
N ASN A 193 22.50 1.59 3.54
CA ASN A 193 22.28 1.73 4.97
C ASN A 193 20.81 2.10 5.22
N PHE A 194 19.97 1.16 5.61
CA PHE A 194 18.58 1.37 5.97
C PHE A 194 18.37 1.78 7.45
N ALA A 195 19.43 1.94 8.25
CA ALA A 195 19.31 2.24 9.67
C ALA A 195 18.53 3.53 9.97
N PRO A 196 18.68 4.66 9.24
CA PRO A 196 17.87 5.86 9.49
C PRO A 196 16.37 5.58 9.39
N LEU A 197 15.93 4.90 8.35
CA LEU A 197 14.54 4.55 8.12
C LEU A 197 13.99 3.57 9.16
N LYS A 198 14.78 2.53 9.51
CA LYS A 198 14.42 1.54 10.53
C LYS A 198 14.31 2.17 11.93
N ASN A 199 15.23 3.08 12.27
CA ASN A 199 15.19 3.81 13.53
C ASN A 199 13.98 4.77 13.62
N ALA A 200 13.64 5.46 12.53
CA ALA A 200 12.44 6.28 12.47
C ALA A 200 11.17 5.43 12.66
N LEU A 201 11.09 4.29 11.98
CA LEU A 201 9.98 3.35 12.15
C LEU A 201 9.89 2.80 13.58
N ALA A 202 11.00 2.49 14.23
CA ALA A 202 11.00 1.99 15.62
C ALA A 202 10.38 3.04 16.56
N ARG A 203 10.80 4.31 16.47
CA ARG A 203 10.21 5.40 17.26
C ARG A 203 8.71 5.58 16.96
N LEU A 204 8.33 5.50 15.68
CA LEU A 204 6.92 5.59 15.31
C LEU A 204 6.08 4.45 15.90
N LYS A 205 6.63 3.23 16.00
CA LYS A 205 5.97 2.10 16.68
C LYS A 205 5.71 2.39 18.15
N ASP A 206 6.71 2.92 18.85
CA ASP A 206 6.56 3.29 20.28
C ASP A 206 5.44 4.33 20.46
N SER A 207 5.39 5.36 19.61
CA SER A 207 4.31 6.37 19.64
C SER A 207 2.95 5.80 19.23
N ALA A 208 2.91 4.86 18.26
CA ALA A 208 1.68 4.17 17.87
C ALA A 208 1.12 3.30 19.01
N ASP A 209 1.97 2.64 19.80
CA ASP A 209 1.57 1.85 20.96
C ASP A 209 1.06 2.74 22.10
N ALA A 210 1.71 3.89 22.33
CA ALA A 210 1.24 4.88 23.29
C ALA A 210 -0.14 5.45 22.88
N TYR A 211 -0.31 5.80 21.59
CA TYR A 211 -1.61 6.23 21.07
C TYR A 211 -2.67 5.15 21.21
N GLN A 212 -2.36 3.89 20.91
CA GLN A 212 -3.32 2.79 21.06
C GLN A 212 -3.79 2.64 22.51
N THR A 213 -2.90 2.80 23.46
CA THR A 213 -3.22 2.80 24.89
C THR A 213 -4.20 3.92 25.22
N LEU A 214 -3.98 5.14 24.74
CA LEU A 214 -4.90 6.25 24.87
C LEU A 214 -6.24 5.98 24.19
N ALA A 215 -6.23 5.47 22.96
CA ALA A 215 -7.43 5.20 22.17
C ALA A 215 -8.37 4.18 22.86
N THR A 216 -7.79 3.20 23.57
CA THR A 216 -8.53 2.14 24.29
C THR A 216 -8.87 2.50 25.75
N SER A 217 -8.37 3.60 26.31
CA SER A 217 -8.61 4.01 27.69
C SER A 217 -10.04 4.45 27.99
N GLY A 218 -10.86 4.66 26.94
CA GLY A 218 -12.21 5.22 27.08
C GLY A 218 -12.24 6.74 27.29
N ALA A 219 -11.08 7.40 27.31
CA ALA A 219 -11.01 8.86 27.42
C ALA A 219 -11.70 9.53 26.21
N PRO A 220 -12.51 10.59 26.39
CA PRO A 220 -13.17 11.26 25.29
C PRO A 220 -12.16 11.96 24.39
N ALA A 221 -12.38 11.90 23.06
CA ALA A 221 -11.60 12.69 22.13
C ALA A 221 -12.17 14.11 22.02
N SER A 222 -11.31 15.12 22.07
CA SER A 222 -11.69 16.50 21.75
C SER A 222 -11.80 16.70 20.24
N ALA A 223 -12.42 17.82 19.83
CA ALA A 223 -12.42 18.22 18.41
C ALA A 223 -10.97 18.40 17.89
N HIS A 224 -10.06 18.84 18.75
CA HIS A 224 -8.65 18.99 18.39
C HIS A 224 -7.95 17.62 18.17
N HIS A 225 -8.24 16.61 19.02
CA HIS A 225 -7.75 15.25 18.78
C HIS A 225 -8.20 14.71 17.41
N ASN A 226 -9.47 14.85 17.10
CA ASN A 226 -9.98 14.42 15.80
C ASN A 226 -9.36 15.20 14.62
N TYR A 227 -9.08 16.51 14.82
CA TYR A 227 -8.34 17.31 13.84
C TYR A 227 -6.93 16.74 13.59
N LEU A 228 -6.17 16.42 14.64
CA LEU A 228 -4.85 15.82 14.53
C LEU A 228 -4.91 14.46 13.83
N LEU A 229 -5.94 13.64 14.13
CA LEU A 229 -6.14 12.34 13.49
C LEU A 229 -6.41 12.46 11.99
N TYR A 230 -7.43 13.21 11.57
CA TYR A 230 -7.75 13.28 10.14
C TYR A 230 -6.72 14.04 9.30
N THR A 231 -5.84 14.81 9.94
CA THR A 231 -4.72 15.47 9.26
C THR A 231 -3.40 14.68 9.34
N SER A 232 -3.36 13.54 10.01
CA SER A 232 -2.13 12.76 10.22
C SER A 232 -1.51 12.25 8.92
N GLU A 233 -2.31 11.90 7.91
CA GLU A 233 -1.80 11.47 6.59
C GLU A 233 -0.97 12.57 5.90
N ARG A 234 -1.17 13.84 6.26
CA ARG A 234 -0.37 14.98 5.74
C ARG A 234 1.09 14.97 6.18
N GLU A 235 1.40 14.26 7.26
CA GLU A 235 2.79 14.08 7.70
C GLU A 235 3.59 13.16 6.75
N LEU A 236 2.88 12.42 5.88
CA LEU A 236 3.48 11.48 4.93
C LEU A 236 3.71 12.08 3.54
N ILE A 237 3.35 13.35 3.35
CA ILE A 237 3.61 14.09 2.10
C ILE A 237 4.69 15.15 2.28
N ARG A 238 5.35 15.51 1.17
CA ARG A 238 6.28 16.66 1.09
C ARG A 238 5.92 17.54 -0.09
N GLU A 239 6.10 18.84 0.07
CA GLU A 239 5.75 19.83 -0.97
C GLU A 239 6.57 19.66 -2.25
N GLU A 240 7.84 19.21 -2.13
CA GLU A 240 8.71 18.95 -3.27
C GLU A 240 8.25 17.75 -4.12
N GLY A 241 7.45 16.88 -3.52
CA GLY A 241 6.93 15.67 -4.14
C GLY A 241 8.02 14.64 -4.49
N LEU A 242 7.64 13.65 -5.28
CA LEU A 242 8.53 12.57 -5.70
C LEU A 242 9.43 12.99 -6.87
N THR A 243 10.63 12.46 -6.90
CA THR A 243 11.62 12.71 -7.97
C THR A 243 11.00 12.51 -9.36
N GLY A 244 11.11 13.53 -10.22
CA GLY A 244 10.60 13.49 -11.59
C GLY A 244 9.07 13.59 -11.74
N ARG A 245 8.31 13.64 -10.63
CA ARG A 245 6.85 13.76 -10.62
C ARG A 245 6.35 14.49 -9.37
N PRO A 246 6.65 15.79 -9.22
CA PRO A 246 6.41 16.56 -7.99
C PRO A 246 4.94 16.71 -7.62
N TRP A 247 4.03 16.44 -8.52
CA TRP A 247 2.60 16.41 -8.21
C TRP A 247 2.22 15.29 -7.24
N TYR A 248 2.92 14.14 -7.29
CA TYR A 248 2.75 13.05 -6.33
C TYR A 248 3.63 13.34 -5.11
N LYS A 249 3.00 13.64 -3.97
CA LYS A 249 3.66 14.11 -2.75
C LYS A 249 3.82 13.05 -1.68
N HIS A 250 3.10 11.92 -1.79
CA HIS A 250 3.07 10.90 -0.76
C HIS A 250 4.30 9.98 -0.82
N HIS A 251 5.04 9.86 0.31
CA HIS A 251 6.32 9.15 0.35
C HIS A 251 6.24 7.69 0.84
N ILE A 252 5.06 7.23 1.31
CA ILE A 252 4.88 5.84 1.74
C ILE A 252 4.26 4.98 0.66
N TYR A 253 3.30 5.50 -0.12
CA TYR A 253 2.74 4.82 -1.28
C TYR A 253 2.29 5.82 -2.35
N ALA A 254 2.67 5.54 -3.57
CA ALA A 254 2.31 6.33 -4.74
C ALA A 254 2.30 5.45 -5.99
N PRO A 255 1.68 5.88 -7.11
CA PRO A 255 1.84 5.15 -8.36
C PRO A 255 3.31 5.13 -8.77
N GLY A 256 3.78 4.02 -9.31
CA GLY A 256 5.16 3.90 -9.78
C GLY A 256 5.44 4.73 -11.02
N PHE A 257 6.69 5.15 -11.20
CA PHE A 257 7.10 6.00 -12.33
C PHE A 257 6.79 5.34 -13.69
N TYR A 258 6.95 4.01 -13.77
CA TYR A 258 6.73 3.21 -14.98
C TYR A 258 5.61 2.18 -14.85
N THR A 259 4.79 2.23 -13.79
CA THR A 259 3.78 1.20 -13.54
C THR A 259 2.33 1.63 -13.82
N GLY A 260 2.13 2.80 -14.41
CA GLY A 260 0.80 3.36 -14.63
C GLY A 260 0.06 3.58 -13.30
N TYR A 261 -1.07 2.87 -13.11
CA TYR A 261 -1.85 2.96 -11.87
C TYR A 261 -1.26 2.17 -10.70
N GLY A 262 -0.32 1.26 -10.99
CA GLY A 262 0.25 0.35 -10.02
C GLY A 262 1.04 1.06 -8.93
N VAL A 263 0.75 0.71 -7.67
CA VAL A 263 1.41 1.30 -6.51
C VAL A 263 2.86 0.83 -6.35
N LYS A 264 3.70 1.74 -5.88
CA LYS A 264 5.01 1.47 -5.27
C LYS A 264 4.98 1.93 -3.82
N THR A 265 5.52 1.10 -2.95
CA THR A 265 5.65 1.38 -1.51
C THR A 265 7.02 1.95 -1.22
N ILE A 266 7.08 2.99 -0.39
CA ILE A 266 8.28 3.82 -0.16
C ILE A 266 8.93 4.18 -1.51
N PRO A 267 8.16 4.84 -2.41
CA PRO A 267 8.45 4.92 -3.84
C PRO A 267 9.82 5.52 -4.14
N GLY A 268 10.26 6.54 -3.41
CA GLY A 268 11.56 7.17 -3.64
C GLY A 268 12.73 6.20 -3.47
N VAL A 269 12.73 5.41 -2.40
CA VAL A 269 13.79 4.43 -2.12
C VAL A 269 13.71 3.25 -3.09
N ARG A 270 12.51 2.67 -3.23
CA ARG A 270 12.30 1.49 -4.08
C ARG A 270 12.69 1.76 -5.52
N GLU A 271 12.26 2.87 -6.08
CA GLU A 271 12.52 3.21 -7.48
C GLU A 271 13.98 3.61 -7.73
N ALA A 272 14.63 4.29 -6.80
CA ALA A 272 16.06 4.57 -6.91
C ALA A 272 16.88 3.27 -7.01
N ILE A 273 16.51 2.23 -6.27
CA ILE A 273 17.11 0.89 -6.35
C ILE A 273 16.76 0.20 -7.67
N GLU A 274 15.47 0.09 -8.01
CA GLU A 274 14.99 -0.59 -9.23
C GLU A 274 15.58 0.01 -10.51
N GLN A 275 15.70 1.34 -10.55
CA GLN A 275 16.23 2.10 -11.70
C GLN A 275 17.75 2.25 -11.67
N ARG A 276 18.43 1.65 -10.67
CA ARG A 276 19.89 1.71 -10.49
C ARG A 276 20.45 3.12 -10.32
N GLN A 277 19.67 4.03 -9.75
CA GLN A 277 20.08 5.38 -9.36
C GLN A 277 20.67 5.33 -7.94
N PHE A 278 21.74 4.56 -7.77
CA PHE A 278 22.28 4.18 -6.46
C PHE A 278 22.79 5.36 -5.63
N ASP A 279 23.23 6.41 -6.29
CA ASP A 279 23.64 7.69 -5.70
C ASP A 279 22.49 8.42 -4.99
N GLN A 280 21.25 8.19 -5.40
CA GLN A 280 20.07 8.81 -4.81
C GLN A 280 19.50 8.04 -3.61
N VAL A 281 19.82 6.75 -3.46
CA VAL A 281 19.18 5.86 -2.47
C VAL A 281 19.33 6.39 -1.04
N ALA A 282 20.52 6.85 -0.65
CA ALA A 282 20.74 7.38 0.69
C ALA A 282 19.85 8.60 0.98
N GLY A 283 19.78 9.56 0.06
CA GLY A 283 18.90 10.72 0.21
C GLY A 283 17.40 10.36 0.28
N GLN A 284 16.98 9.36 -0.51
CA GLN A 284 15.59 8.88 -0.46
C GLN A 284 15.27 8.13 0.85
N ILE A 285 16.23 7.44 1.45
CA ILE A 285 16.10 6.82 2.77
C ILE A 285 15.90 7.90 3.85
N GLU A 286 16.69 8.97 3.82
CA GLU A 286 16.53 10.10 4.76
C GLU A 286 15.17 10.78 4.61
N ILE A 287 14.71 11.05 3.40
CA ILE A 287 13.38 11.61 3.14
C ILE A 287 12.27 10.71 3.71
N ALA A 288 12.34 9.40 3.47
CA ALA A 288 11.38 8.46 4.01
C ALA A 288 11.42 8.41 5.56
N ALA A 289 12.60 8.51 6.16
CA ALA A 289 12.76 8.58 7.60
C ALA A 289 12.19 9.87 8.20
N GLU A 290 12.35 11.02 7.51
CA GLU A 290 11.79 12.32 7.92
C GLU A 290 10.25 12.28 7.97
N VAL A 291 9.57 11.75 6.95
CA VAL A 291 8.10 11.69 6.97
C VAL A 291 7.57 10.76 8.06
N LEU A 292 8.26 9.64 8.37
CA LEU A 292 7.90 8.80 9.51
C LEU A 292 8.14 9.53 10.84
N THR A 293 9.19 10.34 10.93
CA THR A 293 9.49 11.15 12.12
C THR A 293 8.44 12.25 12.31
N SER A 294 7.98 12.88 11.22
CA SER A 294 6.88 13.87 11.29
C SER A 294 5.59 13.23 11.83
N LEU A 295 5.26 12.02 11.36
CA LEU A 295 4.10 11.30 11.90
C LEU A 295 4.31 10.89 13.37
N THR A 296 5.55 10.56 13.79
CA THR A 296 5.87 10.31 15.21
C THR A 296 5.51 11.51 16.06
N PHE A 297 5.98 12.71 15.72
CA PHE A 297 5.64 13.94 16.44
C PHE A 297 4.14 14.21 16.49
N ARG A 298 3.41 13.90 15.42
CA ARG A 298 1.95 13.99 15.40
C ARG A 298 1.28 13.06 16.41
N LEU A 299 1.78 11.82 16.55
CA LEU A 299 1.25 10.86 17.51
C LEU A 299 1.63 11.25 18.95
N ASP A 300 2.84 11.74 19.18
CA ASP A 300 3.27 12.23 20.50
C ASP A 300 2.38 13.41 20.95
N GLU A 301 2.07 14.36 20.05
CA GLU A 301 1.12 15.44 20.34
C GLU A 301 -0.29 14.94 20.71
N LEU A 302 -0.74 13.84 20.09
CA LEU A 302 -2.03 13.20 20.42
C LEU A 302 -2.04 12.55 21.81
N VAL A 303 -0.90 12.04 22.26
CA VAL A 303 -0.77 11.37 23.57
C VAL A 303 -0.58 12.35 24.71
N GLU A 304 0.13 13.45 24.49
CA GLU A 304 0.44 14.46 25.51
C GLU A 304 -0.76 15.35 25.90
N ARG A 305 -1.80 15.40 25.11
CA ARG A 305 -2.99 16.28 25.27
C ARG A 305 -4.27 15.49 25.55
#